data_6ffa1f7400cd6df710d78f25996c72b8
#
_entry.id   6ffa1f7400cd6df710d78f25996c72b8
#
_cell.length_a   1.000
_cell.length_b   1.000
_cell.length_c   1.000
_cell.angle_alpha   90.00
_cell.angle_beta   90.00
_cell.angle_gamma   90.00
#
_symmetry.space_group_name_H-M   'P 1'
#
loop_
_entity.id
_entity.type
_entity.pdbx_description
1 polymer ?
#
loop_
_entity_poly.entity_id
_entity_poly.type
_entity_poly.pdbx_seq_one_letter_code
_entity_poly.pdbx_strand_id
1 'polypeptide(L)'
;TERSRLFAAPSAPDSVAAWLRRYLEALKVRHANPINLAARRSQLARFNAWCVDAGIATPAEVTHAQLERFQRHLYYARKPNGEPYALNGQASVLANLQAFFRWMVRHQHLPSNPAADLDLPRTPSRLLREPLSLTEVEAVLALPDLAEPYGLRDRAILELFYATGIRRQELANLKVADIDTERGCLLVRQGKGRK
;
A
#
# COMPACT_ATOMS: atom_id res chain seq x y z
N THR A 1 -11.24 13.81 5.51
CA THR A 1 -9.89 14.34 5.74
C THR A 1 -9.44 15.18 4.56
N GLU A 2 -8.72 16.27 4.79
CA GLU A 2 -8.28 17.29 3.82
C GLU A 2 -7.66 16.72 2.53
N ARG A 3 -6.88 15.63 2.64
CA ARG A 3 -6.25 14.92 1.51
C ARG A 3 -7.24 14.26 0.53
N SER A 4 -8.45 13.94 0.95
CA SER A 4 -9.50 13.41 0.07
C SER A 4 -10.16 14.53 -0.74
N ARG A 5 -10.15 15.77 -0.23
CA ARG A 5 -10.74 16.96 -0.88
C ARG A 5 -9.90 17.48 -2.05
N LEU A 6 -8.57 17.27 -2.04
CA LEU A 6 -7.67 17.70 -3.13
C LEU A 6 -8.03 17.11 -4.50
N PHE A 7 -8.64 15.91 -4.52
CA PHE A 7 -9.14 15.31 -5.77
C PHE A 7 -10.61 15.60 -6.06
N ALA A 8 -11.33 16.27 -5.14
CA ALA A 8 -12.76 16.55 -5.29
C ALA A 8 -13.05 17.93 -5.92
N ALA A 9 -12.08 18.84 -5.92
CA ALA A 9 -12.25 20.15 -6.54
C ALA A 9 -12.23 20.05 -8.08
N PRO A 10 -13.06 20.83 -8.79
CA PRO A 10 -12.95 20.97 -10.23
C PRO A 10 -11.55 21.52 -10.56
N SER A 11 -10.79 20.80 -11.36
CA SER A 11 -9.45 21.17 -11.78
C SER A 11 -9.41 21.29 -13.30
N ALA A 12 -8.53 22.15 -13.82
CA ALA A 12 -8.31 22.24 -15.27
C ALA A 12 -8.07 20.84 -15.87
N PRO A 13 -8.56 20.55 -17.08
CA PRO A 13 -8.53 19.20 -17.66
C PRO A 13 -7.10 18.63 -17.78
N ASP A 14 -6.10 19.50 -17.94
CA ASP A 14 -4.69 19.11 -18.08
C ASP A 14 -3.88 19.26 -16.79
N SER A 15 -4.52 19.56 -15.68
CA SER A 15 -3.85 19.68 -14.39
C SER A 15 -3.29 18.37 -13.88
N VAL A 16 -2.25 18.44 -13.03
CA VAL A 16 -1.69 17.25 -12.34
C VAL A 16 -2.80 16.45 -11.65
N ALA A 17 -3.73 17.11 -10.95
CA ALA A 17 -4.86 16.45 -10.29
C ALA A 17 -5.77 15.70 -11.25
N ALA A 18 -6.06 16.27 -12.42
CA ALA A 18 -6.90 15.63 -13.44
C ALA A 18 -6.24 14.37 -14.00
N TRP A 19 -4.95 14.44 -14.31
CA TRP A 19 -4.19 13.31 -14.82
C TRP A 19 -4.00 12.19 -13.79
N LEU A 20 -3.79 12.53 -12.53
CA LEU A 20 -3.74 11.53 -11.46
C LEU A 20 -5.08 10.81 -11.28
N ARG A 21 -6.22 11.51 -11.43
CA ARG A 21 -7.56 10.89 -11.42
C ARG A 21 -7.74 9.91 -12.58
N ARG A 22 -7.39 10.32 -13.81
CA ARG A 22 -7.44 9.44 -15.01
C ARG A 22 -6.59 8.18 -14.82
N TYR A 23 -5.39 8.35 -14.27
CA TYR A 23 -4.52 7.22 -13.95
C TYR A 23 -5.14 6.25 -12.93
N LEU A 24 -5.70 6.78 -11.83
CA LEU A 24 -6.35 5.96 -10.81
C LEU A 24 -7.59 5.24 -11.37
N GLU A 25 -8.35 5.89 -12.23
CA GLU A 25 -9.49 5.24 -12.91
C GLU A 25 -9.03 4.15 -13.88
N ALA A 26 -7.97 4.39 -14.64
CA ALA A 26 -7.37 3.36 -15.52
C ALA A 26 -6.90 2.13 -14.70
N LEU A 27 -6.36 2.33 -13.50
CA LEU A 27 -5.99 1.23 -12.60
C LEU A 27 -7.22 0.49 -12.07
N LYS A 28 -8.30 1.20 -11.76
CA LYS A 28 -9.56 0.62 -11.28
C LYS A 28 -10.21 -0.26 -12.35
N VAL A 29 -10.29 0.22 -13.59
CA VAL A 29 -10.79 -0.54 -14.75
C VAL A 29 -9.98 -1.82 -14.97
N ARG A 30 -8.69 -1.83 -14.63
CA ARG A 30 -7.81 -3.01 -14.68
C ARG A 30 -7.96 -3.93 -13.47
N HIS A 31 -9.03 -3.81 -12.70
CA HIS A 31 -9.32 -4.59 -11.51
C HIS A 31 -8.22 -4.54 -10.43
N ALA A 32 -7.56 -3.39 -10.26
CA ALA A 32 -6.63 -3.19 -9.16
C ALA A 32 -7.35 -3.36 -7.82
N ASN A 33 -6.67 -3.99 -6.85
CA ASN A 33 -7.22 -4.20 -5.52
C ASN A 33 -7.63 -2.85 -4.89
N PRO A 34 -8.87 -2.70 -4.37
CA PRO A 34 -9.39 -1.44 -3.81
C PRO A 34 -8.51 -0.85 -2.70
N ILE A 35 -7.94 -1.70 -1.84
CA ILE A 35 -7.04 -1.27 -0.74
C ILE A 35 -5.77 -0.64 -1.32
N ASN A 36 -5.17 -1.28 -2.32
CA ASN A 36 -3.98 -0.76 -2.99
C ASN A 36 -4.29 0.54 -3.75
N LEU A 37 -5.47 0.64 -4.35
CA LEU A 37 -5.91 1.85 -5.04
C LEU A 37 -6.09 3.02 -4.07
N ALA A 38 -6.69 2.78 -2.90
CA ALA A 38 -6.84 3.79 -1.85
C ALA A 38 -5.47 4.27 -1.32
N ALA A 39 -4.53 3.34 -1.10
CA ALA A 39 -3.16 3.67 -0.70
C ALA A 39 -2.45 4.52 -1.75
N ARG A 40 -2.52 4.14 -3.03
CA ARG A 40 -1.96 4.92 -4.14
C ARG A 40 -2.57 6.30 -4.25
N ARG A 41 -3.89 6.41 -4.12
CA ARG A 41 -4.60 7.69 -4.11
C ARG A 41 -4.05 8.62 -3.02
N SER A 42 -3.89 8.12 -1.80
CA SER A 42 -3.34 8.90 -0.68
C SER A 42 -1.89 9.34 -0.92
N GLN A 43 -1.08 8.47 -1.53
CA GLN A 43 0.31 8.77 -1.85
C GLN A 43 0.44 9.82 -2.96
N LEU A 44 -0.31 9.66 -4.05
CA LEU A 44 -0.31 10.59 -5.17
C LEU A 44 -0.94 11.94 -4.81
N ALA A 45 -1.87 11.98 -3.84
CA ALA A 45 -2.41 13.23 -3.31
C ALA A 45 -1.34 14.12 -2.65
N ARG A 46 -0.30 13.52 -2.05
CA ARG A 46 0.84 14.29 -1.48
C ARG A 46 1.63 14.98 -2.58
N PHE A 47 1.87 14.28 -3.69
CA PHE A 47 2.54 14.88 -4.83
C PHE A 47 1.73 16.01 -5.43
N ASN A 48 0.42 15.82 -5.60
CA ASN A 48 -0.47 16.87 -6.09
C ASN A 48 -0.46 18.11 -5.18
N ALA A 49 -0.51 17.93 -3.86
CA ALA A 49 -0.43 19.04 -2.92
C ALA A 49 0.90 19.81 -3.07
N TRP A 50 2.00 19.09 -3.16
CA TRP A 50 3.32 19.69 -3.36
C TRP A 50 3.40 20.42 -4.72
N CYS A 51 2.82 19.89 -5.80
CA CYS A 51 2.76 20.58 -7.09
C CYS A 51 2.01 21.91 -7.00
N VAL A 52 0.88 21.93 -6.28
CA VAL A 52 0.13 23.17 -6.04
C VAL A 52 1.00 24.21 -5.32
N ASP A 53 1.68 23.80 -4.24
CA ASP A 53 2.58 24.67 -3.46
C ASP A 53 3.79 25.15 -4.27
N ALA A 54 4.26 24.33 -5.22
CA ALA A 54 5.38 24.64 -6.10
C ALA A 54 4.98 25.40 -7.37
N GLY A 55 3.69 25.69 -7.59
CA GLY A 55 3.18 26.38 -8.78
C GLY A 55 3.23 25.52 -10.05
N ILE A 56 3.28 24.19 -9.94
CA ILE A 56 3.29 23.25 -11.07
C ILE A 56 1.85 22.90 -11.44
N ALA A 57 1.38 23.36 -12.58
CA ALA A 57 0.01 23.18 -13.03
C ALA A 57 -0.21 21.86 -13.75
N THR A 58 0.71 21.46 -14.60
CA THR A 58 0.56 20.31 -15.51
C THR A 58 1.68 19.27 -15.34
N PRO A 59 1.44 18.00 -15.67
CA PRO A 59 2.50 16.98 -15.64
C PRO A 59 3.66 17.24 -16.62
N ALA A 60 3.41 18.00 -17.70
CA ALA A 60 4.45 18.36 -18.67
C ALA A 60 5.51 19.32 -18.11
N GLU A 61 5.15 20.08 -17.09
CA GLU A 61 6.07 20.98 -16.37
C GLU A 61 6.97 20.24 -15.37
N VAL A 62 6.64 18.99 -15.05
CA VAL A 62 7.40 18.21 -14.07
C VAL A 62 8.71 17.73 -14.68
N THR A 63 9.83 18.24 -14.18
CA THR A 63 11.18 17.84 -14.57
C THR A 63 11.78 16.85 -13.55
N HIS A 64 12.87 16.20 -13.91
CA HIS A 64 13.64 15.34 -12.99
C HIS A 64 14.08 16.14 -11.74
N ALA A 65 14.61 17.32 -11.91
CA ALA A 65 15.04 18.20 -10.80
C ALA A 65 13.89 18.55 -9.83
N GLN A 66 12.67 18.70 -10.33
CA GLN A 66 11.50 18.92 -9.48
C GLN A 66 11.11 17.65 -8.70
N LEU A 67 11.27 16.46 -9.29
CA LEU A 67 11.05 15.20 -8.58
C LEU A 67 12.07 14.97 -7.47
N GLU A 68 13.34 15.34 -7.69
CA GLU A 68 14.36 15.34 -6.62
C GLU A 68 14.02 16.35 -5.50
N ARG A 69 13.49 17.53 -5.86
CA ARG A 69 13.01 18.49 -4.85
C ARG A 69 11.84 17.92 -4.06
N PHE A 70 10.91 17.24 -4.72
CA PHE A 70 9.82 16.54 -4.05
C PHE A 70 10.32 15.41 -3.13
N GLN A 71 11.33 14.66 -3.57
CA GLN A 71 11.96 13.63 -2.73
C GLN A 71 12.57 14.22 -1.46
N ARG A 72 13.30 15.35 -1.59
CA ARG A 72 13.82 16.09 -0.42
C ARG A 72 12.68 16.60 0.48
N HIS A 73 11.60 17.12 -0.10
CA HIS A 73 10.41 17.51 0.65
C HIS A 73 9.83 16.34 1.45
N LEU A 74 9.71 15.16 0.86
CA LEU A 74 9.23 13.96 1.57
C LEU A 74 10.14 13.57 2.75
N TYR A 75 11.44 13.72 2.61
CA TYR A 75 12.41 13.41 3.65
C TYR A 75 12.27 14.34 4.87
N TYR A 76 12.10 15.63 4.64
CA TYR A 76 11.95 16.62 5.72
C TYR A 76 10.52 16.73 6.26
N ALA A 77 9.52 16.26 5.50
CA ALA A 77 8.13 16.30 5.93
C ALA A 77 7.91 15.49 7.21
N ARG A 78 7.02 15.99 8.06
CA ARG A 78 6.66 15.35 9.33
C ARG A 78 5.20 14.94 9.32
N LYS A 79 4.90 13.85 10.01
CA LYS A 79 3.53 13.44 10.29
C LYS A 79 2.89 14.40 11.30
N PRO A 80 1.55 14.37 11.48
CA PRO A 80 0.89 15.19 12.50
C PRO A 80 1.40 14.98 13.93
N ASN A 81 1.99 13.81 14.21
CA ASN A 81 2.61 13.47 15.48
C ASN A 81 4.10 13.91 15.59
N GLY A 82 4.61 14.69 14.62
CA GLY A 82 5.99 15.19 14.58
C GLY A 82 7.03 14.20 14.06
N GLU A 83 6.70 12.91 13.90
CA GLU A 83 7.65 11.91 13.41
C GLU A 83 7.94 12.02 11.91
N PRO A 84 9.13 11.63 11.44
CA PRO A 84 9.43 11.54 10.02
C PRO A 84 8.60 10.43 9.33
N TYR A 85 8.41 10.55 8.04
CA TYR A 85 7.87 9.45 7.24
C TYR A 85 8.94 8.35 7.11
N ALA A 86 8.53 7.10 7.35
CA ALA A 86 9.42 5.95 7.17
C ALA A 86 9.95 5.86 5.73
N LEU A 87 11.20 5.45 5.55
CA LEU A 87 11.85 5.31 4.24
C LEU A 87 11.04 4.44 3.27
N ASN A 88 10.47 3.32 3.74
CA ASN A 88 9.57 2.48 2.95
C ASN A 88 8.34 3.24 2.43
N GLY A 89 7.79 4.15 3.26
CA GLY A 89 6.67 5.01 2.87
C GLY A 89 7.08 6.01 1.80
N GLN A 90 8.24 6.62 1.93
CA GLN A 90 8.80 7.54 0.94
C GLN A 90 9.09 6.82 -0.38
N ALA A 91 9.76 5.66 -0.34
CA ALA A 91 10.03 4.83 -1.51
C ALA A 91 8.73 4.42 -2.23
N SER A 92 7.68 4.07 -1.48
CA SER A 92 6.37 3.73 -2.06
C SER A 92 5.71 4.91 -2.79
N VAL A 93 5.82 6.13 -2.26
CA VAL A 93 5.32 7.35 -2.94
C VAL A 93 6.05 7.55 -4.26
N LEU A 94 7.38 7.51 -4.24
CA LEU A 94 8.22 7.71 -5.43
C LEU A 94 8.01 6.62 -6.48
N ALA A 95 7.92 5.35 -6.07
CA ALA A 95 7.62 4.24 -6.97
C ALA A 95 6.24 4.39 -7.64
N ASN A 96 5.25 4.92 -6.94
CA ASN A 96 3.94 5.21 -7.54
C ASN A 96 4.00 6.38 -8.53
N LEU A 97 4.87 7.37 -8.32
CA LEU A 97 5.13 8.44 -9.29
C LEU A 97 5.84 7.90 -10.54
N GLN A 98 6.86 7.05 -10.38
CA GLN A 98 7.50 6.38 -11.52
C GLN A 98 6.47 5.59 -12.35
N ALA A 99 5.55 4.88 -11.68
CA ALA A 99 4.48 4.13 -12.35
C ALA A 99 3.49 5.06 -13.06
N PHE A 100 3.15 6.21 -12.47
CA PHE A 100 2.28 7.23 -13.08
C PHE A 100 2.92 7.82 -14.33
N PHE A 101 4.16 8.32 -14.27
CA PHE A 101 4.83 8.90 -15.42
C PHE A 101 5.13 7.87 -16.52
N ARG A 102 5.45 6.63 -16.15
CA ARG A 102 5.55 5.52 -17.11
C ARG A 102 4.22 5.27 -17.83
N TRP A 103 3.11 5.36 -17.13
CA TRP A 103 1.78 5.25 -17.73
C TRP A 103 1.50 6.41 -18.69
N MET A 104 1.84 7.66 -18.31
CA MET A 104 1.70 8.84 -19.16
C MET A 104 2.44 8.68 -20.50
N VAL A 105 3.71 8.25 -20.45
CA VAL A 105 4.52 8.02 -21.67
C VAL A 105 3.97 6.85 -22.50
N ARG A 106 3.59 5.74 -21.87
CA ARG A 106 3.02 4.59 -22.59
C ARG A 106 1.76 4.94 -23.35
N HIS A 107 0.97 5.86 -22.84
CA HIS A 107 -0.27 6.33 -23.48
C HIS A 107 -0.08 7.63 -24.28
N GLN A 108 1.17 7.99 -24.60
CA GLN A 108 1.53 9.15 -25.45
C GLN A 108 1.05 10.51 -24.92
N HIS A 109 0.86 10.62 -23.59
CA HIS A 109 0.50 11.88 -22.94
C HIS A 109 1.73 12.73 -22.58
N LEU A 110 2.91 12.12 -22.53
CA LEU A 110 4.21 12.78 -22.36
C LEU A 110 5.24 12.18 -23.32
N PRO A 111 6.18 12.99 -23.83
CA PRO A 111 7.22 12.51 -24.75
C PRO A 111 8.29 11.66 -24.03
N SER A 112 8.57 11.95 -22.76
CA SER A 112 9.59 11.28 -21.95
C SER A 112 9.14 11.14 -20.51
N ASN A 113 9.78 10.21 -19.77
CA ASN A 113 9.48 9.96 -18.37
C ASN A 113 10.44 10.75 -17.46
N PRO A 114 10.00 11.81 -16.78
CA PRO A 114 10.86 12.59 -15.89
C PRO A 114 11.29 11.83 -14.62
N ALA A 115 10.64 10.69 -14.32
CA ALA A 115 10.94 9.86 -13.17
C ALA A 115 11.74 8.58 -13.55
N ALA A 116 12.27 8.48 -14.78
CA ALA A 116 12.95 7.26 -15.23
C ALA A 116 14.15 6.93 -14.34
N ASP A 117 14.99 7.91 -14.08
CA ASP A 117 16.25 7.79 -13.35
C ASP A 117 16.15 8.27 -11.90
N LEU A 118 14.92 8.38 -11.37
CA LEU A 118 14.71 8.83 -9.99
C LEU A 118 15.15 7.73 -9.01
N ASP A 119 16.18 8.01 -8.23
CA ASP A 119 16.68 7.11 -7.20
C ASP A 119 15.68 6.95 -6.05
N LEU A 120 15.32 5.71 -5.77
CA LEU A 120 14.47 5.40 -4.63
C LEU A 120 15.31 5.28 -3.35
N PRO A 121 14.79 5.76 -2.19
CA PRO A 121 15.46 5.57 -0.92
C PRO A 121 15.75 4.08 -0.67
N ARG A 122 17.00 3.76 -0.36
CA ARG A 122 17.38 2.40 0.05
C ARG A 122 16.78 2.13 1.41
N THR A 123 15.89 1.15 1.46
CA THR A 123 15.34 0.70 2.74
C THR A 123 16.28 -0.32 3.34
N PRO A 124 16.67 -0.17 4.62
CA PRO A 124 17.46 -1.19 5.29
C PRO A 124 16.77 -2.55 5.17
N SER A 125 17.56 -3.58 4.85
CA SER A 125 17.06 -4.95 4.91
C SER A 125 16.53 -5.19 6.32
N ARG A 126 15.26 -5.57 6.43
CA ARG A 126 14.70 -5.92 7.73
C ARG A 126 15.39 -7.20 8.17
N LEU A 127 16.18 -7.13 9.22
CA LEU A 127 16.70 -8.32 9.88
C LEU A 127 15.51 -9.26 10.13
N LEU A 128 15.65 -10.49 9.67
CA LEU A 128 14.68 -11.53 9.99
C LEU A 128 14.62 -11.62 11.51
N ARG A 129 13.42 -11.50 12.06
CA ARG A 129 13.23 -11.79 13.49
C ARG A 129 13.50 -13.27 13.68
N GLU A 130 14.15 -13.61 14.77
CA GLU A 130 14.28 -15.00 15.16
C GLU A 130 12.89 -15.63 15.26
N PRO A 131 12.68 -16.83 14.70
CA PRO A 131 11.42 -17.53 14.87
C PRO A 131 11.21 -17.88 16.35
N LEU A 132 9.97 -17.97 16.77
CA LEU A 132 9.64 -18.41 18.11
C LEU A 132 10.12 -19.87 18.32
N SER A 133 10.67 -20.15 19.48
CA SER A 133 10.93 -21.52 19.92
C SER A 133 9.61 -22.27 20.13
N LEU A 134 9.68 -23.60 20.18
CA LEU A 134 8.48 -24.43 20.41
C LEU A 134 7.82 -24.07 21.75
N THR A 135 8.60 -23.87 22.81
CA THR A 135 8.10 -23.48 24.14
C THR A 135 7.37 -22.13 24.11
N GLU A 136 7.90 -21.15 23.36
CA GLU A 136 7.24 -19.86 23.21
C GLU A 136 5.93 -19.98 22.39
N VAL A 137 5.91 -20.83 21.36
CA VAL A 137 4.70 -21.11 20.60
C VAL A 137 3.64 -21.73 21.49
N GLU A 138 3.99 -22.75 22.26
CA GLU A 138 3.08 -23.42 23.23
C GLU A 138 2.53 -22.41 24.25
N ALA A 139 3.38 -21.54 24.79
CA ALA A 139 2.97 -20.49 25.71
C ALA A 139 1.97 -19.52 25.07
N VAL A 140 2.22 -19.07 23.82
CA VAL A 140 1.29 -18.20 23.09
C VAL A 140 -0.03 -18.89 22.80
N LEU A 141 0.00 -20.15 22.40
CA LEU A 141 -1.21 -20.94 22.15
C LEU A 141 -2.03 -21.15 23.42
N ALA A 142 -1.42 -21.24 24.59
CA ALA A 142 -2.10 -21.43 25.87
C ALA A 142 -2.73 -20.14 26.45
N LEU A 143 -2.43 -18.95 25.91
CA LEU A 143 -2.93 -17.69 26.45
C LEU A 143 -4.46 -17.52 26.44
N PRO A 144 -5.21 -17.97 25.39
CA PRO A 144 -6.66 -17.78 25.39
C PRO A 144 -7.34 -18.59 26.49
N ASP A 145 -8.10 -17.91 27.33
CA ASP A 145 -8.91 -18.55 28.37
C ASP A 145 -10.17 -19.18 27.73
N LEU A 146 -10.22 -20.49 27.69
CA LEU A 146 -11.33 -21.25 27.09
C LEU A 146 -12.65 -21.13 27.85
N ALA A 147 -12.65 -20.61 29.08
CA ALA A 147 -13.85 -20.30 29.82
C ALA A 147 -14.52 -18.99 29.38
N GLU A 148 -13.77 -18.10 28.72
CA GLU A 148 -14.28 -16.86 28.19
C GLU A 148 -14.98 -17.06 26.83
N PRO A 149 -16.03 -16.26 26.52
CA PRO A 149 -16.84 -16.42 25.30
C PRO A 149 -16.05 -16.43 23.98
N TYR A 150 -14.93 -15.73 23.96
CA TYR A 150 -14.07 -15.60 22.77
C TYR A 150 -12.79 -16.45 22.84
N GLY A 151 -12.49 -17.07 23.97
CA GLY A 151 -11.25 -17.83 24.17
C GLY A 151 -11.11 -18.99 23.20
N LEU A 152 -12.17 -19.75 22.99
CA LEU A 152 -12.19 -20.85 22.01
C LEU A 152 -11.93 -20.36 20.58
N ARG A 153 -12.55 -19.23 20.18
CA ARG A 153 -12.31 -18.59 18.87
C ARG A 153 -10.86 -18.17 18.73
N ASP A 154 -10.32 -17.50 19.73
CA ASP A 154 -8.96 -16.94 19.69
C ASP A 154 -7.93 -18.08 19.67
N ARG A 155 -8.17 -19.16 20.42
CA ARG A 155 -7.37 -20.38 20.33
C ARG A 155 -7.40 -21.00 18.94
N ALA A 156 -8.57 -21.16 18.36
CA ALA A 156 -8.71 -21.70 17.00
C ALA A 156 -7.99 -20.86 15.94
N ILE A 157 -8.03 -19.53 16.07
CA ILE A 157 -7.29 -18.59 15.20
C ILE A 157 -5.78 -18.82 15.31
N LEU A 158 -5.24 -18.92 16.52
CA LEU A 158 -3.81 -19.12 16.75
C LEU A 158 -3.35 -20.49 16.23
N GLU A 159 -4.11 -21.54 16.50
CA GLU A 159 -3.83 -22.90 16.01
C GLU A 159 -3.82 -22.95 14.48
N LEU A 160 -4.79 -22.30 13.80
CA LEU A 160 -4.83 -22.23 12.34
C LEU A 160 -3.62 -21.48 11.79
N PHE A 161 -3.20 -20.39 12.42
CA PHE A 161 -1.99 -19.69 12.02
C PHE A 161 -0.75 -20.56 12.13
N TYR A 162 -0.60 -21.27 13.24
CA TYR A 162 0.54 -22.12 13.50
C TYR A 162 0.58 -23.33 12.54
N ALA A 163 -0.56 -24.03 12.40
CA ALA A 163 -0.63 -25.24 11.58
C ALA A 163 -0.48 -24.99 10.08
N THR A 164 -0.95 -23.84 9.58
CA THR A 164 -1.08 -23.62 8.13
C THR A 164 -0.26 -22.45 7.58
N GLY A 165 0.20 -21.54 8.42
CA GLY A 165 0.83 -20.30 7.96
C GLY A 165 -0.09 -19.38 7.13
N ILE A 166 -1.41 -19.55 7.24
CA ILE A 166 -2.41 -18.77 6.51
C ILE A 166 -2.24 -17.28 6.79
N ARG A 167 -2.47 -16.41 5.80
CA ARG A 167 -2.40 -14.97 6.01
C ARG A 167 -3.60 -14.46 6.80
N ARG A 168 -3.39 -13.45 7.65
CA ARG A 168 -4.47 -12.85 8.47
C ARG A 168 -5.75 -12.55 7.68
N GLN A 169 -5.63 -12.03 6.46
CA GLN A 169 -6.80 -11.68 5.64
C GLN A 169 -7.46 -12.91 5.02
N GLU A 170 -6.70 -13.95 4.71
CA GLU A 170 -7.20 -15.23 4.22
C GLU A 170 -8.00 -15.93 5.32
N LEU A 171 -7.48 -15.95 6.56
CA LEU A 171 -8.20 -16.47 7.72
C LEU A 171 -9.47 -15.68 8.00
N ALA A 172 -9.44 -14.34 7.97
CA ALA A 172 -10.62 -13.50 8.20
C ALA A 172 -11.73 -13.71 7.15
N ASN A 173 -11.40 -14.17 5.96
CA ASN A 173 -12.36 -14.47 4.89
C ASN A 173 -12.76 -15.95 4.84
N LEU A 174 -12.22 -16.79 5.71
CA LEU A 174 -12.52 -18.23 5.76
C LEU A 174 -13.98 -18.46 6.16
N LYS A 175 -14.64 -19.36 5.49
CA LYS A 175 -16.00 -19.81 5.81
C LYS A 175 -15.95 -21.21 6.38
N VAL A 176 -16.95 -21.58 7.16
CA VAL A 176 -17.08 -22.95 7.71
C VAL A 176 -17.02 -24.02 6.60
N ALA A 177 -17.65 -23.73 5.45
CA ALA A 177 -17.62 -24.61 4.28
C ALA A 177 -16.25 -24.74 3.59
N ASP A 178 -15.26 -23.95 4.00
CA ASP A 178 -13.89 -24.02 3.47
C ASP A 178 -12.99 -24.94 4.31
N ILE A 179 -13.51 -25.51 5.39
CA ILE A 179 -12.80 -26.39 6.32
C ILE A 179 -13.35 -27.81 6.16
N ASP A 180 -12.48 -28.72 5.78
CA ASP A 180 -12.76 -30.15 5.75
C ASP A 180 -12.10 -30.80 6.98
N THR A 181 -12.89 -31.05 8.01
CA THR A 181 -12.41 -31.62 9.28
C THR A 181 -12.07 -33.11 9.15
N GLU A 182 -12.65 -33.82 8.20
CA GLU A 182 -12.38 -35.26 7.98
C GLU A 182 -11.00 -35.45 7.34
N ARG A 183 -10.65 -34.57 6.39
CA ARG A 183 -9.37 -34.61 5.70
C ARG A 183 -8.29 -33.73 6.35
N GLY A 184 -8.64 -32.94 7.36
CA GLY A 184 -7.72 -31.98 7.99
C GLY A 184 -7.23 -30.87 7.03
N CYS A 185 -8.06 -30.48 6.08
CA CYS A 185 -7.70 -29.52 5.04
C CYS A 185 -8.54 -28.24 5.12
N LEU A 186 -7.98 -27.12 4.66
CA LEU A 186 -8.72 -25.90 4.45
C LEU A 186 -8.49 -25.34 3.03
N LEU A 187 -9.51 -24.70 2.47
CA LEU A 187 -9.48 -24.11 1.14
C LEU A 187 -9.37 -22.60 1.21
N VAL A 188 -8.25 -22.04 0.73
CA VAL A 188 -8.08 -20.61 0.59
C VAL A 188 -8.59 -20.16 -0.78
N ARG A 189 -9.80 -19.60 -0.86
CA ARG A 189 -10.45 -19.21 -2.12
C ARG A 189 -9.79 -18.03 -2.84
N GLN A 190 -9.14 -17.13 -2.10
CA GLN A 190 -8.52 -15.89 -2.64
C GLN A 190 -7.13 -15.69 -2.05
N GLY A 191 -6.15 -16.45 -2.53
CA GLY A 191 -4.75 -16.24 -2.20
C GLY A 191 -4.15 -14.99 -2.89
N LYS A 192 -3.05 -14.45 -2.38
CA LYS A 192 -2.31 -13.35 -2.99
C LYS A 192 -1.82 -13.78 -4.38
N GLY A 193 -2.28 -13.05 -5.43
CA GLY A 193 -1.89 -13.32 -6.82
C GLY A 193 -2.81 -14.27 -7.56
N ARG A 194 -4.01 -14.61 -7.04
CA ARG A 194 -4.97 -15.54 -7.66
C ARG A 194 -4.39 -16.95 -7.96
N LYS A 195 -3.39 -17.34 -7.17
CA LYS A 195 -2.87 -18.72 -7.18
C LYS A 195 -3.53 -19.51 -6.08
#